data_dbd511802559989c909be23b513ed95e
#
_entry.id   dbd511802559989c909be23b513ed95e
#
_cell.length_a   1.000
_cell.length_b   1.000
_cell.length_c   1.000
_cell.angle_alpha   90.00
_cell.angle_beta   90.00
_cell.angle_gamma   90.00
#
_symmetry.space_group_name_H-M   'P 1'
#
loop_
_entity.id
_entity.type
_entity.pdbx_description
1 polymer ?
#
loop_
_entity_poly.entity_id
_entity_poly.type
_entity_poly.pdbx_seq_one_letter_code
_entity_poly.pdbx_strand_id
1 'polypeptide(L)'
;MKKHRSKYYELLNNVRFEGAWEQWIKFFLEGIYEVSQQATDTANNIVKLQNYDHDRLSDDANALKLLDYLYTNPMVTTNKVQEVLDVSASTANRLVSKFEDMSILEEVTGYKRNRRFVYREYMHTLHEGVEF
;
A
#
# COMPACT_ATOMS: atom_id res chain seq x y z
N MET A 1 -4.01 -7.20 -18.00
CA MET A 1 -3.68 -5.77 -18.19
C MET A 1 -4.93 -5.01 -18.64
N LYS A 2 -5.53 -4.34 -17.71
CA LYS A 2 -6.82 -3.67 -17.90
C LYS A 2 -6.76 -2.56 -18.96
N LYS A 3 -5.73 -1.73 -18.96
CA LYS A 3 -5.64 -0.59 -19.86
C LYS A 3 -5.27 -0.94 -21.30
N HIS A 4 -4.83 -2.18 -21.57
CA HIS A 4 -4.50 -2.68 -22.90
C HIS A 4 -5.43 -3.78 -23.38
N ARG A 5 -6.58 -3.92 -22.74
CA ARG A 5 -7.50 -5.04 -22.97
C ARG A 5 -7.97 -5.14 -24.43
N SER A 6 -8.40 -4.03 -25.00
CA SER A 6 -8.87 -4.00 -26.41
C SER A 6 -7.76 -4.38 -27.38
N LYS A 7 -6.56 -3.86 -27.15
CA LYS A 7 -5.38 -4.16 -27.97
C LYS A 7 -5.00 -5.63 -27.87
N TYR A 8 -5.07 -6.19 -26.66
CA TYR A 8 -4.82 -7.61 -26.42
C TYR A 8 -5.73 -8.50 -27.25
N TYR A 9 -7.05 -8.25 -27.22
CA TYR A 9 -8.01 -9.05 -27.96
C TYR A 9 -7.85 -8.89 -29.47
N GLU A 10 -7.58 -7.69 -29.93
CA GLU A 10 -7.31 -7.42 -31.35
C GLU A 10 -6.13 -8.25 -31.86
N LEU A 11 -5.01 -8.21 -31.15
CA LEU A 11 -3.81 -8.94 -31.52
C LEU A 11 -3.99 -10.45 -31.43
N LEU A 12 -4.73 -10.93 -30.43
CA LEU A 12 -5.06 -12.34 -30.31
C LEU A 12 -5.89 -12.82 -31.48
N ASN A 13 -6.86 -12.04 -31.96
CA ASN A 13 -7.65 -12.35 -33.12
C ASN A 13 -6.77 -12.40 -34.38
N ASN A 14 -5.82 -11.50 -34.54
CA ASN A 14 -4.90 -11.50 -35.69
C ASN A 14 -4.05 -12.77 -35.71
N VAL A 15 -3.60 -13.27 -34.53
CA VAL A 15 -2.91 -14.54 -34.41
C VAL A 15 -3.78 -15.69 -34.92
N ARG A 16 -5.06 -15.69 -34.52
CA ARG A 16 -6.00 -16.75 -34.88
C ARG A 16 -6.33 -16.78 -36.38
N PHE A 17 -6.44 -15.60 -37.02
CA PHE A 17 -6.90 -15.49 -38.41
C PHE A 17 -5.79 -15.23 -39.42
N GLU A 18 -4.71 -14.56 -38.98
CA GLU A 18 -3.65 -14.12 -39.90
C GLU A 18 -2.27 -14.71 -39.56
N GLY A 19 -2.14 -15.44 -38.43
CA GLY A 19 -0.86 -16.01 -37.99
C GLY A 19 0.16 -14.98 -37.55
N ALA A 20 -0.28 -13.81 -37.03
CA ALA A 20 0.59 -12.69 -36.67
C ALA A 20 1.24 -12.88 -35.27
N TRP A 21 2.01 -13.94 -35.11
CA TRP A 21 2.61 -14.33 -33.83
C TRP A 21 3.64 -13.33 -33.32
N GLU A 22 4.44 -12.75 -34.20
CA GLU A 22 5.48 -11.79 -33.80
C GLU A 22 4.89 -10.55 -33.14
N GLN A 23 3.81 -10.02 -33.68
CA GLN A 23 3.12 -8.84 -33.13
C GLN A 23 2.52 -9.16 -31.77
N TRP A 24 1.93 -10.34 -31.62
CA TRP A 24 1.33 -10.77 -30.36
C TRP A 24 2.40 -10.95 -29.28
N ILE A 25 3.51 -11.61 -29.59
CA ILE A 25 4.61 -11.83 -28.64
C ILE A 25 5.18 -10.49 -28.21
N LYS A 26 5.42 -9.58 -29.15
CA LYS A 26 5.94 -8.25 -28.85
C LYS A 26 5.02 -7.49 -27.88
N PHE A 27 3.72 -7.48 -28.15
CA PHE A 27 2.72 -6.86 -27.29
C PHE A 27 2.73 -7.47 -25.88
N PHE A 28 2.77 -8.81 -25.81
CA PHE A 28 2.79 -9.53 -24.54
C PHE A 28 4.02 -9.16 -23.70
N LEU A 29 5.21 -9.14 -24.32
CA LEU A 29 6.45 -8.80 -23.64
C LEU A 29 6.47 -7.33 -23.20
N GLU A 30 5.95 -6.43 -23.99
CA GLU A 30 5.82 -5.02 -23.62
C GLU A 30 4.90 -4.85 -22.42
N GLY A 31 3.80 -5.62 -22.37
CA GLY A 31 2.87 -5.63 -21.24
C GLY A 31 3.51 -6.15 -19.96
N ILE A 32 4.30 -7.23 -20.04
CA ILE A 32 5.04 -7.77 -18.89
C ILE A 32 6.05 -6.74 -18.38
N TYR A 33 6.77 -6.10 -19.28
CA TYR A 33 7.74 -5.07 -18.90
C TYR A 33 7.06 -3.91 -18.16
N GLU A 34 5.95 -3.42 -18.68
CA GLU A 34 5.19 -2.32 -18.07
C GLU A 34 4.71 -2.66 -16.66
N VAL A 35 4.13 -3.86 -16.48
CA VAL A 35 3.65 -4.31 -15.17
C VAL A 35 4.83 -4.47 -14.20
N SER A 36 5.95 -5.02 -14.66
CA SER A 36 7.16 -5.19 -13.83
C SER A 36 7.73 -3.84 -13.41
N GLN A 37 7.71 -2.85 -14.31
CA GLN A 37 8.18 -1.51 -13.99
C GLN A 37 7.28 -0.84 -12.94
N GLN A 38 5.97 -0.99 -13.06
CA GLN A 38 5.02 -0.48 -12.05
C GLN A 38 5.25 -1.12 -10.69
N ALA A 39 5.46 -2.43 -10.64
CA ALA A 39 5.72 -3.14 -9.40
C ALA A 39 7.03 -2.67 -8.74
N THR A 40 8.06 -2.44 -9.53
CA THR A 40 9.35 -1.92 -9.05
C THR A 40 9.19 -0.51 -8.49
N ASP A 41 8.49 0.36 -9.20
CA ASP A 41 8.25 1.74 -8.76
C ASP A 41 7.45 1.76 -7.45
N THR A 42 6.42 0.94 -7.34
CA THR A 42 5.61 0.82 -6.12
C THR A 42 6.47 0.34 -4.95
N ALA A 43 7.29 -0.70 -5.15
CA ALA A 43 8.18 -1.21 -4.11
C ALA A 43 9.16 -0.12 -3.64
N ASN A 44 9.73 0.64 -4.58
CA ASN A 44 10.64 1.73 -4.25
C ASN A 44 9.94 2.84 -3.46
N ASN A 45 8.70 3.18 -3.83
CA ASN A 45 7.91 4.20 -3.12
C ASN A 45 7.56 3.74 -1.71
N ILE A 46 7.25 2.47 -1.52
CA ILE A 46 6.98 1.89 -0.19
C ILE A 46 8.24 1.96 0.68
N VAL A 47 9.41 1.59 0.14
CA VAL A 47 10.68 1.65 0.88
C VAL A 47 11.00 3.10 1.29
N LYS A 48 10.79 4.06 0.41
CA LYS A 48 11.00 5.48 0.72
C LYS A 48 10.08 5.95 1.84
N LEU A 49 8.81 5.58 1.78
CA LEU A 49 7.83 5.90 2.82
C LEU A 49 8.22 5.27 4.16
N GLN A 50 8.59 3.99 4.15
CA GLN A 50 9.04 3.28 5.36
C GLN A 50 10.24 3.97 5.99
N ASN A 51 11.25 4.30 5.19
CA ASN A 51 12.46 4.96 5.70
C ASN A 51 12.14 6.34 6.27
N TYR A 52 11.31 7.10 5.59
CA TYR A 52 10.89 8.43 6.03
C TYR A 52 10.17 8.38 7.37
N ASP A 53 9.16 7.52 7.48
CA ASP A 53 8.37 7.40 8.72
C ASP A 53 9.19 6.77 9.85
N HIS A 54 10.04 5.80 9.53
CA HIS A 54 10.92 5.15 10.49
C HIS A 54 11.88 6.15 11.12
N ASP A 55 12.48 7.02 10.31
CA ASP A 55 13.38 8.07 10.79
C ASP A 55 12.66 9.08 11.69
N ARG A 56 11.42 9.42 11.37
CA ARG A 56 10.61 10.34 12.18
C ARG A 56 10.26 9.78 13.57
N LEU A 57 10.25 8.46 13.70
CA LEU A 57 9.84 7.76 14.93
C LEU A 57 11.02 7.08 15.64
N SER A 58 12.25 7.35 15.21
CA SER A 58 13.43 6.62 15.66
C SER A 58 13.73 6.76 17.16
N ASP A 59 13.17 7.75 17.82
CA ASP A 59 13.33 8.01 19.25
C ASP A 59 12.30 7.30 20.15
N ASP A 60 11.34 6.58 19.56
CA ASP A 60 10.24 5.93 20.28
C ASP A 60 10.11 4.47 19.85
N ALA A 61 10.58 3.55 20.69
CA ALA A 61 10.55 2.12 20.39
C ALA A 61 9.13 1.57 20.19
N ASN A 62 8.16 2.05 20.98
CA ASN A 62 6.77 1.63 20.83
C ASN A 62 6.17 2.15 19.53
N ALA A 63 6.53 3.37 19.12
CA ALA A 63 6.09 3.93 17.87
C ALA A 63 6.62 3.11 16.67
N LEU A 64 7.89 2.70 16.73
CA LEU A 64 8.48 1.84 15.70
C LEU A 64 7.77 0.48 15.61
N LYS A 65 7.42 -0.12 16.74
CA LYS A 65 6.67 -1.37 16.77
C LYS A 65 5.28 -1.21 16.16
N LEU A 66 4.60 -0.11 16.46
CA LEU A 66 3.30 0.18 15.86
C LEU A 66 3.41 0.39 14.36
N LEU A 67 4.41 1.12 13.92
CA LEU A 67 4.65 1.36 12.50
C LEU A 67 4.87 0.03 11.76
N ASP A 68 5.70 -0.86 12.29
CA ASP A 68 5.95 -2.18 11.71
C ASP A 68 4.67 -3.00 11.61
N TYR A 69 3.82 -2.95 12.63
CA TYR A 69 2.52 -3.62 12.61
C TYR A 69 1.62 -3.09 11.48
N LEU A 70 1.62 -1.78 11.26
CA LEU A 70 0.80 -1.13 10.25
C LEU A 70 1.16 -1.54 8.81
N TYR A 71 2.37 -1.98 8.56
CA TYR A 71 2.76 -2.45 7.23
C TYR A 71 2.03 -3.72 6.81
N THR A 72 1.65 -4.57 7.76
CA THR A 72 0.84 -5.78 7.48
C THR A 72 -0.63 -5.56 7.76
N ASN A 73 -0.98 -4.61 8.62
CA ASN A 73 -2.35 -4.30 9.03
C ASN A 73 -2.55 -2.78 9.02
N PRO A 74 -2.77 -2.16 7.86
CA PRO A 74 -2.80 -0.70 7.75
C PRO A 74 -4.01 -0.04 8.39
N MET A 75 -4.94 -0.82 8.92
CA MET A 75 -6.08 -0.31 9.68
C MET A 75 -6.03 -0.84 11.11
N VAL A 76 -6.21 0.03 12.10
CA VAL A 76 -6.04 -0.32 13.50
C VAL A 76 -7.04 0.45 14.38
N THR A 77 -7.41 -0.16 15.52
CA THR A 77 -8.13 0.52 16.60
C THR A 77 -7.18 0.74 17.78
N THR A 78 -7.54 1.67 18.69
CA THR A 78 -6.75 1.89 19.90
C THR A 78 -6.64 0.63 20.74
N ASN A 79 -7.72 -0.16 20.84
CA ASN A 79 -7.72 -1.42 21.55
C ASN A 79 -6.73 -2.42 20.95
N LYS A 80 -6.65 -2.47 19.63
CA LYS A 80 -5.69 -3.34 18.93
C LYS A 80 -4.26 -2.91 19.16
N VAL A 81 -3.97 -1.61 19.16
CA VAL A 81 -2.65 -1.08 19.52
C VAL A 81 -2.26 -1.52 20.91
N GLN A 82 -3.17 -1.41 21.87
CA GLN A 82 -2.97 -1.82 23.25
C GLN A 82 -2.59 -3.31 23.34
N GLU A 83 -3.32 -4.15 22.63
CA GLU A 83 -3.09 -5.60 22.58
C GLU A 83 -1.75 -5.95 21.92
N VAL A 84 -1.48 -5.40 20.74
CA VAL A 84 -0.29 -5.74 19.94
C VAL A 84 0.99 -5.29 20.62
N LEU A 85 0.98 -4.10 21.22
CA LEU A 85 2.17 -3.54 21.89
C LEU A 85 2.27 -3.91 23.34
N ASP A 86 1.23 -4.52 23.91
CA ASP A 86 1.15 -4.85 25.34
C ASP A 86 1.42 -3.60 26.20
N VAL A 87 0.66 -2.55 25.95
CA VAL A 87 0.77 -1.25 26.64
C VAL A 87 -0.58 -0.87 27.25
N SER A 88 -0.56 0.13 28.15
CA SER A 88 -1.78 0.66 28.74
C SER A 88 -2.64 1.41 27.73
N ALA A 89 -3.92 1.61 28.08
CA ALA A 89 -4.83 2.40 27.25
C ALA A 89 -4.30 3.83 27.03
N SER A 90 -3.72 4.45 28.07
CA SER A 90 -3.19 5.81 27.94
C SER A 90 -1.99 5.87 26.99
N THR A 91 -1.12 4.88 27.04
CA THR A 91 0.03 4.80 26.12
C THR A 91 -0.45 4.57 24.68
N ALA A 92 -1.43 3.68 24.46
CA ALA A 92 -1.98 3.42 23.14
C ALA A 92 -2.62 4.69 22.59
N ASN A 93 -3.41 5.41 23.38
CA ASN A 93 -4.03 6.67 22.96
C ASN A 93 -2.98 7.73 22.60
N ARG A 94 -1.92 7.83 23.38
CA ARG A 94 -0.80 8.76 23.12
C ARG A 94 -0.13 8.46 21.78
N LEU A 95 0.13 7.18 21.51
CA LEU A 95 0.75 6.76 20.25
C LEU A 95 -0.15 7.04 19.05
N VAL A 96 -1.43 6.72 19.14
CA VAL A 96 -2.38 6.99 18.07
C VAL A 96 -2.49 8.48 17.81
N SER A 97 -2.57 9.30 18.85
CA SER A 97 -2.59 10.78 18.72
C SER A 97 -1.31 11.30 18.07
N LYS A 98 -0.16 10.77 18.47
CA LYS A 98 1.13 11.13 17.85
C LYS A 98 1.12 10.81 16.36
N PHE A 99 0.65 9.64 15.98
CA PHE A 99 0.58 9.24 14.57
C PHE A 99 -0.41 10.08 13.78
N GLU A 100 -1.53 10.49 14.40
CA GLU A 100 -2.48 11.43 13.76
C GLU A 100 -1.81 12.80 13.53
N ASP A 101 -1.11 13.33 14.53
CA ASP A 101 -0.43 14.62 14.45
C ASP A 101 0.66 14.61 13.38
N MET A 102 1.30 13.46 13.16
CA MET A 102 2.32 13.28 12.14
C MET A 102 1.72 12.91 10.76
N SER A 103 0.40 12.88 10.65
CA SER A 103 -0.32 12.51 9.43
C SER A 103 -0.02 11.08 8.94
N ILE A 104 0.42 10.19 9.84
CA ILE A 104 0.62 8.78 9.53
C ILE A 104 -0.72 8.04 9.59
N LEU A 105 -1.50 8.27 10.65
CA LEU A 105 -2.82 7.68 10.81
C LEU A 105 -3.91 8.74 10.61
N GLU A 106 -5.03 8.32 10.03
CA GLU A 106 -6.21 9.14 9.85
C GLU A 106 -7.42 8.35 10.32
N GLU A 107 -8.27 8.99 11.13
CA GLU A 107 -9.50 8.38 11.61
C GLU A 107 -10.53 8.29 10.47
N VAL A 108 -11.16 7.13 10.35
CA VAL A 108 -12.11 6.87 9.26
C VAL A 108 -13.55 6.65 9.72
N THR A 109 -13.80 6.50 11.05
CA THR A 109 -15.13 6.17 11.55
C THR A 109 -15.95 7.35 12.07
N GLY A 110 -15.28 8.39 12.59
CA GLY A 110 -15.96 9.52 13.22
C GLY A 110 -16.67 9.19 14.54
N TYR A 111 -16.51 7.99 15.08
CA TYR A 111 -17.16 7.58 16.33
C TYR A 111 -16.33 7.98 17.54
N LYS A 112 -17.00 8.14 18.71
CA LYS A 112 -16.32 8.40 19.99
C LYS A 112 -15.70 7.13 20.59
N ARG A 113 -16.23 5.96 20.24
CA ARG A 113 -15.75 4.64 20.70
C ARG A 113 -15.45 3.77 19.50
N ASN A 114 -14.53 2.82 19.69
CA ASN A 114 -14.10 1.90 18.62
C ASN A 114 -13.65 2.65 17.37
N ARG A 115 -12.94 3.75 17.59
CA ARG A 115 -12.40 4.57 16.50
C ARG A 115 -11.39 3.75 15.71
N ARG A 116 -11.54 3.79 14.37
CA ARG A 116 -10.65 3.11 13.45
C ARG A 116 -9.74 4.14 12.77
N PHE A 117 -8.49 3.76 12.65
CA PHE A 117 -7.45 4.60 12.06
C PHE A 117 -6.81 3.85 10.91
N VAL A 118 -6.46 4.54 9.85
CA VAL A 118 -5.85 3.93 8.67
C VAL A 118 -4.54 4.64 8.33
N TYR A 119 -3.53 3.85 7.95
CA TYR A 119 -2.27 4.35 7.42
C TYR A 119 -2.50 4.74 5.96
N ARG A 120 -3.08 5.93 5.77
CA ARG A 120 -3.64 6.35 4.48
C ARG A 120 -2.59 6.45 3.38
N GLU A 121 -1.46 7.04 3.67
CA GLU A 121 -0.42 7.22 2.67
C GLU A 121 0.16 5.89 2.17
N TYR A 122 0.33 4.93 3.07
CA TYR A 122 0.73 3.57 2.74
C TYR A 122 -0.33 2.87 1.87
N MET A 123 -1.58 2.98 2.26
CA MET A 123 -2.70 2.42 1.48
C MET A 123 -2.78 3.04 0.09
N HIS A 124 -2.59 4.36 0.00
CA HIS A 124 -2.59 5.07 -1.27
C HIS A 124 -1.45 4.58 -2.18
N THR A 125 -0.25 4.43 -1.64
CA THR A 125 0.92 3.92 -2.38
C THR A 125 0.69 2.51 -2.88
N LEU A 126 0.12 1.63 -2.04
CA LEU A 126 -0.24 0.26 -2.45
C LEU A 126 -1.29 0.26 -3.55
N HIS A 127 -2.30 1.11 -3.42
CA HIS A 127 -3.41 1.18 -4.37
C HIS A 127 -2.92 1.64 -5.76
N GLU A 128 -2.03 2.61 -5.82
CA GLU A 128 -1.42 3.06 -7.08
C GLU A 128 -0.71 1.91 -7.81
N GLY A 129 -0.09 1.01 -7.05
CA GLY A 129 0.65 -0.12 -7.62
C GLY A 129 -0.22 -1.23 -8.18
N VAL A 130 -1.51 -1.29 -7.85
CA VAL A 130 -2.43 -2.36 -8.31
C VAL A 130 -3.43 -1.90 -9.37
N GLU A 131 -3.30 -0.69 -9.88
CA GLU A 131 -4.11 -0.20 -11.01
C GLU A 131 -3.50 -0.70 -12.33
N PHE A 132 -4.30 -1.41 -13.10
CA PHE A 132 -3.89 -1.96 -14.39
C PHE A 132 -4.70 -1.36 -15.52
#